data_c925fd2d5f8f9d875afc5af1493ded7d
#
_entry.id   c925fd2d5f8f9d875afc5af1493ded7d
#
_cell.length_a   1.000
_cell.length_b   1.000
_cell.length_c   1.000
_cell.angle_alpha   90.00
_cell.angle_beta   90.00
_cell.angle_gamma   90.00
#
_symmetry.space_group_name_H-M   'P 1'
#
loop_
_entity.id
_entity.type
_entity.pdbx_description
1 polymer ?
#
loop_
_entity_poly.entity_id
_entity_poly.type
_entity_poly.pdbx_seq_one_letter_code
_entity_poly.pdbx_strand_id
1 'polypeptide(L)'
;MPYILGYEDNTFRPNEKITRAEAITAIVRAKQFAIKENVKPSFLDISSHWAKSYIDTAAALKIADGYEDKMFKPDNYITRAEFAKIIAVLIGENVQNKSSNFADTKNHWAENYIAVLSEKEIIKGYDNNMYKPNKPITRAEAVTIINKAVSRNCKSDIKINFTDVQKTHWSYDEILKAAGK
;
A
#
# COMPACT_ATOMS: atom_id res chain seq x y z
N MET A 1 1.56 -16.69 4.51
CA MET A 1 1.50 -15.92 5.77
C MET A 1 0.68 -14.65 5.56
N PRO A 2 -0.09 -14.21 6.56
CA PRO A 2 -0.75 -12.91 6.53
C PRO A 2 0.31 -11.80 6.50
N TYR A 3 0.03 -10.73 5.77
CA TYR A 3 0.90 -9.55 5.75
C TYR A 3 0.28 -8.33 6.40
N ILE A 4 -1.01 -8.37 6.64
CA ILE A 4 -1.77 -7.41 7.42
C ILE A 4 -2.70 -8.17 8.35
N LEU A 5 -2.91 -7.64 9.55
CA LEU A 5 -3.79 -8.26 10.55
C LEU A 5 -4.99 -7.36 10.82
N GLY A 6 -6.06 -7.93 11.35
CA GLY A 6 -7.12 -7.18 12.00
C GLY A 6 -6.69 -6.66 13.37
N TYR A 7 -7.63 -6.04 14.05
CA TYR A 7 -7.48 -5.50 15.38
C TYR A 7 -7.90 -6.54 16.44
N GLU A 8 -7.55 -6.29 17.70
CA GLU A 8 -7.87 -7.20 18.83
C GLU A 8 -9.36 -7.39 19.05
N ASP A 9 -10.19 -6.44 18.61
CA ASP A 9 -11.65 -6.49 18.65
C ASP A 9 -12.28 -7.32 17.51
N ASN A 10 -11.47 -8.08 16.78
CA ASN A 10 -11.86 -8.85 15.60
C ASN A 10 -12.42 -8.00 14.45
N THR A 11 -12.08 -6.72 14.38
CA THR A 11 -12.39 -5.88 13.22
C THR A 11 -11.20 -5.80 12.25
N PHE A 12 -11.47 -5.51 10.97
CA PHE A 12 -10.47 -5.18 9.96
C PHE A 12 -10.39 -3.68 9.68
N ARG A 13 -11.48 -3.00 9.84
CA ARG A 13 -11.68 -1.57 9.57
C ARG A 13 -11.38 -1.19 8.12
N PRO A 14 -12.10 -1.78 7.16
CA PRO A 14 -11.80 -1.67 5.73
C PRO A 14 -11.82 -0.23 5.20
N ASN A 15 -12.66 0.62 5.76
CA ASN A 15 -12.84 2.01 5.35
C ASN A 15 -11.92 3.00 6.08
N GLU A 16 -11.19 2.57 7.09
CA GLU A 16 -10.19 3.43 7.75
C GLU A 16 -9.00 3.69 6.84
N LYS A 17 -8.41 4.86 7.01
CA LYS A 17 -7.19 5.26 6.30
C LYS A 17 -6.00 4.47 6.85
N ILE A 18 -5.04 4.14 5.98
CA ILE A 18 -3.81 3.47 6.39
C ILE A 18 -2.68 4.49 6.53
N THR A 19 -1.83 4.33 7.55
CA THR A 19 -0.64 5.18 7.70
C THR A 19 0.47 4.76 6.76
N ARG A 20 1.46 5.63 6.55
CA ARG A 20 2.64 5.33 5.74
C ARG A 20 3.43 4.14 6.32
N ALA A 21 3.57 4.08 7.64
CA ALA A 21 4.23 2.96 8.32
C ALA A 21 3.50 1.63 8.13
N GLU A 22 2.18 1.62 8.29
CA GLU A 22 1.35 0.43 8.06
C GLU A 22 1.40 -0.04 6.61
N ALA A 23 1.33 0.88 5.65
CA ALA A 23 1.41 0.58 4.23
C ALA A 23 2.74 -0.08 3.86
N ILE A 24 3.87 0.50 4.29
CA ILE A 24 5.20 -0.07 4.05
C ILE A 24 5.37 -1.42 4.73
N THR A 25 4.92 -1.56 5.97
CA THR A 25 4.98 -2.83 6.69
C THR A 25 4.21 -3.93 5.94
N ALA A 26 3.01 -3.61 5.46
CA ALA A 26 2.21 -4.54 4.67
C ALA A 26 2.92 -4.95 3.36
N ILE A 27 3.52 -4.01 2.64
CA ILE A 27 4.25 -4.27 1.40
C ILE A 27 5.47 -5.17 1.65
N VAL A 28 6.31 -4.82 2.64
CA VAL A 28 7.52 -5.58 2.97
C VAL A 28 7.17 -7.01 3.37
N ARG A 29 6.12 -7.19 4.17
CA ARG A 29 5.61 -8.52 4.55
C ARG A 29 5.01 -9.28 3.38
N ALA A 30 4.23 -8.63 2.52
CA ALA A 30 3.60 -9.25 1.36
C ALA A 30 4.63 -9.83 0.38
N LYS A 31 5.75 -9.11 0.18
CA LYS A 31 6.88 -9.54 -0.65
C LYS A 31 7.86 -10.45 0.10
N GLN A 32 7.70 -10.65 1.41
CA GLN A 32 8.58 -11.46 2.25
C GLN A 32 10.05 -11.02 2.17
N PHE A 33 10.30 -9.71 2.07
CA PHE A 33 11.66 -9.20 2.07
C PHE A 33 12.34 -9.47 3.41
N ALA A 34 13.62 -9.83 3.36
CA ALA A 34 14.44 -9.99 4.55
C ALA A 34 14.57 -8.64 5.29
N ILE A 35 14.19 -8.64 6.55
CA ILE A 35 14.21 -7.43 7.38
C ILE A 35 15.65 -7.05 7.71
N LYS A 36 15.97 -5.78 7.53
CA LYS A 36 17.25 -5.20 7.95
C LYS A 36 17.14 -4.73 9.39
N GLU A 37 17.74 -5.49 10.29
CA GLU A 37 17.80 -5.14 11.72
C GLU A 37 19.11 -4.41 12.05
N ASN A 38 19.09 -3.65 13.15
CA ASN A 38 20.27 -2.99 13.73
C ASN A 38 21.04 -2.06 12.77
N VAL A 39 20.35 -1.49 11.79
CA VAL A 39 20.94 -0.48 10.90
C VAL A 39 20.65 0.93 11.42
N LYS A 40 21.52 1.88 11.03
CA LYS A 40 21.26 3.30 11.30
C LYS A 40 19.91 3.69 10.64
N PRO A 41 19.05 4.43 11.35
CA PRO A 41 17.77 4.88 10.80
C PRO A 41 17.98 5.65 9.48
N SER A 42 17.19 5.31 8.47
CA SER A 42 17.23 5.99 7.18
C SER A 42 16.64 7.41 7.24
N PHE A 43 15.77 7.66 8.24
CA PHE A 43 15.07 8.93 8.44
C PHE A 43 15.13 9.36 9.90
N LEU A 44 15.02 10.68 10.15
CA LEU A 44 15.21 11.27 11.48
C LEU A 44 14.11 10.89 12.49
N ASP A 45 12.90 10.63 12.03
CA ASP A 45 11.69 10.45 12.83
C ASP A 45 11.30 9.00 13.08
N ILE A 46 12.13 8.04 12.67
CA ILE A 46 11.79 6.60 12.82
C ILE A 46 12.62 5.88 13.89
N SER A 47 13.54 6.54 14.58
CA SER A 47 14.54 5.89 15.45
C SER A 47 13.93 5.03 16.56
N SER A 48 12.78 5.43 17.13
CA SER A 48 12.02 4.71 18.15
C SER A 48 10.68 4.17 17.63
N HIS A 49 10.41 4.30 16.33
CA HIS A 49 9.13 3.92 15.75
C HIS A 49 9.05 2.39 15.56
N TRP A 50 7.89 1.77 15.86
CA TRP A 50 7.66 0.32 15.76
C TRP A 50 7.96 -0.25 14.37
N ALA A 51 7.73 0.52 13.30
CA ALA A 51 7.94 0.12 11.92
C ALA A 51 9.36 0.41 11.40
N LYS A 52 10.28 0.88 12.26
CA LYS A 52 11.65 1.27 11.84
C LYS A 52 12.29 0.26 10.89
N SER A 53 12.36 -1.01 11.29
CA SER A 53 13.03 -2.05 10.49
C SER A 53 12.37 -2.27 9.12
N TYR A 54 11.05 -2.13 9.03
CA TYR A 54 10.33 -2.22 7.77
C TYR A 54 10.60 -1.02 6.87
N ILE A 55 10.61 0.19 7.45
CA ILE A 55 10.89 1.43 6.71
C ILE A 55 12.34 1.43 6.22
N ASP A 56 13.30 1.08 7.07
CA ASP A 56 14.72 0.96 6.70
C ASP A 56 14.93 -0.09 5.59
N THR A 57 14.21 -1.21 5.65
CA THR A 57 14.24 -2.24 4.60
C THR A 57 13.73 -1.68 3.28
N ALA A 58 12.59 -1.01 3.28
CA ALA A 58 12.01 -0.43 2.08
C ALA A 58 12.87 0.69 1.48
N ALA A 59 13.48 1.53 2.33
CA ALA A 59 14.40 2.57 1.91
C ALA A 59 15.68 1.99 1.27
N ALA A 60 16.25 0.96 1.88
CA ALA A 60 17.45 0.29 1.35
C ALA A 60 17.19 -0.42 0.00
N LEU A 61 15.96 -0.87 -0.24
CA LEU A 61 15.51 -1.43 -1.50
C LEU A 61 15.05 -0.36 -2.50
N LYS A 62 15.13 0.93 -2.13
CA LYS A 62 14.66 2.07 -2.93
C LYS A 62 13.16 2.00 -3.31
N ILE A 63 12.37 1.31 -2.51
CA ILE A 63 10.91 1.17 -2.69
C ILE A 63 10.18 2.37 -2.10
N ALA A 64 10.71 2.92 -1.00
CA ALA A 64 10.11 4.05 -0.31
C ALA A 64 11.15 5.15 -0.05
N ASP A 65 10.74 6.39 -0.30
CA ASP A 65 11.49 7.59 -0.01
C ASP A 65 10.85 8.36 1.14
N GLY A 66 11.67 9.15 1.84
CA GLY A 66 11.21 10.19 2.76
C GLY A 66 10.91 11.49 2.03
N TYR A 67 10.71 12.54 2.83
CA TYR A 67 10.51 13.90 2.36
C TYR A 67 11.84 14.69 2.36
N GLU A 68 11.83 15.89 1.78
CA GLU A 68 13.00 16.78 1.69
C GLU A 68 13.58 17.15 3.05
N ASP A 69 12.74 17.16 4.10
CA ASP A 69 13.12 17.40 5.49
C ASP A 69 13.83 16.22 6.18
N LYS A 70 14.15 15.17 5.42
CA LYS A 70 14.74 13.90 5.90
C LYS A 70 13.85 13.12 6.87
N MET A 71 12.56 13.41 6.89
CA MET A 71 11.54 12.70 7.66
C MET A 71 10.82 11.67 6.80
N PHE A 72 10.35 10.60 7.40
CA PHE A 72 9.48 9.62 6.76
C PHE A 72 7.99 9.91 6.97
N LYS A 73 7.66 10.53 8.10
CA LYS A 73 6.31 10.82 8.58
C LYS A 73 5.47 9.54 8.72
N PRO A 74 5.93 8.58 9.55
CA PRO A 74 5.37 7.23 9.61
C PRO A 74 3.89 7.18 9.97
N ASP A 75 3.43 8.07 10.85
CA ASP A 75 2.06 8.12 11.36
C ASP A 75 1.10 8.93 10.48
N ASN A 76 1.62 9.61 9.45
CA ASN A 76 0.75 10.31 8.50
C ASN A 76 0.01 9.30 7.62
N TYR A 77 -1.24 9.61 7.28
CA TYR A 77 -1.98 8.84 6.28
C TYR A 77 -1.31 8.95 4.91
N ILE A 78 -1.09 7.82 4.26
CA ILE A 78 -0.52 7.81 2.91
C ILE A 78 -1.60 8.17 1.87
N THR A 79 -1.25 9.03 0.92
CA THR A 79 -2.14 9.37 -0.19
C THR A 79 -2.15 8.28 -1.25
N ARG A 80 -3.19 8.25 -2.08
CA ARG A 80 -3.29 7.32 -3.21
C ARG A 80 -2.17 7.51 -4.22
N ALA A 81 -1.70 8.74 -4.42
CA ALA A 81 -0.57 9.06 -5.28
C ALA A 81 0.76 8.50 -4.75
N GLU A 82 1.04 8.74 -3.46
CA GLU A 82 2.25 8.20 -2.81
C GLU A 82 2.26 6.67 -2.81
N PHE A 83 1.10 6.06 -2.55
CA PHE A 83 0.96 4.62 -2.58
C PHE A 83 1.17 4.06 -4.00
N ALA A 84 0.62 4.73 -5.04
CA ALA A 84 0.83 4.35 -6.43
C ALA A 84 2.32 4.41 -6.83
N LYS A 85 3.07 5.45 -6.42
CA LYS A 85 4.52 5.52 -6.65
C LYS A 85 5.21 4.30 -6.05
N ILE A 86 4.96 3.99 -4.77
CA ILE A 86 5.58 2.86 -4.07
C ILE A 86 5.29 1.53 -4.79
N ILE A 87 4.05 1.29 -5.20
CA ILE A 87 3.65 0.07 -5.89
C ILE A 87 4.29 -0.03 -7.28
N ALA A 88 4.35 1.04 -8.06
CA ALA A 88 4.98 1.03 -9.38
C ALA A 88 6.49 0.72 -9.29
N VAL A 89 7.17 1.31 -8.30
CA VAL A 89 8.59 1.02 -8.02
C VAL A 89 8.76 -0.43 -7.58
N LEU A 90 7.88 -0.93 -6.69
CA LEU A 90 7.90 -2.30 -6.19
C LEU A 90 7.85 -3.35 -7.30
N ILE A 91 7.05 -3.11 -8.33
CA ILE A 91 6.90 -4.04 -9.46
C ILE A 91 7.91 -3.80 -10.60
N GLY A 92 8.81 -2.80 -10.44
CA GLY A 92 9.92 -2.56 -11.37
C GLY A 92 9.50 -2.00 -12.73
N GLU A 93 8.40 -1.27 -12.79
CA GLU A 93 7.87 -0.77 -14.06
C GLU A 93 8.56 0.51 -14.54
N ASN A 94 8.75 0.59 -15.87
CA ASN A 94 9.16 1.83 -16.49
C ASN A 94 7.97 2.79 -16.58
N VAL A 95 8.08 3.90 -15.87
CA VAL A 95 7.01 4.90 -15.76
C VAL A 95 7.22 6.12 -16.69
N GLN A 96 8.32 6.16 -17.46
CA GLN A 96 8.62 7.31 -18.30
C GLN A 96 7.61 7.47 -19.44
N ASN A 97 7.25 8.72 -19.72
CA ASN A 97 6.37 9.11 -20.84
C ASN A 97 4.99 8.41 -20.83
N LYS A 98 4.46 8.12 -19.66
CA LYS A 98 3.13 7.56 -19.47
C LYS A 98 2.12 8.67 -19.15
N SER A 99 0.94 8.58 -19.70
CA SER A 99 -0.16 9.51 -19.43
C SER A 99 -1.37 8.74 -18.92
N SER A 100 -1.98 9.26 -17.87
CA SER A 100 -3.14 8.65 -17.25
C SER A 100 -4.43 9.13 -17.94
N ASN A 101 -5.42 8.24 -17.99
CA ASN A 101 -6.75 8.56 -18.50
C ASN A 101 -7.63 9.30 -17.45
N PHE A 102 -7.20 9.37 -16.19
CA PHE A 102 -7.98 10.05 -15.15
C PHE A 102 -7.87 11.57 -15.26
N ALA A 103 -9.02 12.24 -15.19
CA ALA A 103 -9.10 13.68 -15.43
C ALA A 103 -8.30 14.52 -14.42
N ASP A 104 -8.21 14.05 -13.17
CA ASP A 104 -7.57 14.75 -12.05
C ASP A 104 -6.10 14.40 -11.82
N THR A 105 -5.51 13.65 -12.74
CA THR A 105 -4.08 13.29 -12.65
C THR A 105 -3.20 14.04 -13.66
N LYS A 106 -3.79 14.77 -14.59
CA LYS A 106 -3.05 15.58 -15.57
C LYS A 106 -2.13 16.57 -14.88
N ASN A 107 -0.86 16.55 -15.25
CA ASN A 107 0.20 17.37 -14.64
C ASN A 107 0.43 17.12 -13.14
N HIS A 108 -0.14 16.07 -12.58
CA HIS A 108 0.17 15.65 -11.22
C HIS A 108 1.49 14.88 -11.20
N TRP A 109 2.35 15.11 -10.20
CA TRP A 109 3.66 14.47 -10.10
C TRP A 109 3.62 12.93 -10.19
N ALA A 110 2.52 12.31 -9.78
CA ALA A 110 2.33 10.87 -9.82
C ALA A 110 1.63 10.35 -11.09
N GLU A 111 1.35 11.20 -12.08
CA GLU A 111 0.59 10.81 -13.28
C GLU A 111 1.15 9.55 -13.94
N ASN A 112 2.46 9.50 -14.17
CA ASN A 112 3.11 8.38 -14.84
C ASN A 112 2.98 7.06 -14.06
N TYR A 113 3.10 7.11 -12.73
CA TYR A 113 2.93 5.94 -11.85
C TYR A 113 1.49 5.43 -11.89
N ILE A 114 0.53 6.35 -11.81
CA ILE A 114 -0.90 6.03 -11.87
C ILE A 114 -1.26 5.43 -13.24
N ALA A 115 -0.73 5.99 -14.34
CA ALA A 115 -0.96 5.49 -15.68
C ALA A 115 -0.53 4.03 -15.83
N VAL A 116 0.71 3.70 -15.47
CA VAL A 116 1.25 2.33 -15.55
C VAL A 116 0.43 1.34 -14.73
N LEU A 117 0.07 1.70 -13.50
CA LEU A 117 -0.71 0.79 -12.65
C LEU A 117 -2.15 0.62 -13.14
N SER A 118 -2.73 1.65 -13.76
CA SER A 118 -4.05 1.57 -14.39
C SER A 118 -4.03 0.70 -15.64
N GLU A 119 -3.03 0.84 -16.52
CA GLU A 119 -2.82 -0.03 -17.69
C GLU A 119 -2.72 -1.51 -17.31
N LYS A 120 -2.12 -1.79 -16.15
CA LYS A 120 -1.99 -3.15 -15.59
C LYS A 120 -3.19 -3.61 -14.76
N GLU A 121 -4.25 -2.83 -14.69
CA GLU A 121 -5.44 -3.11 -13.89
C GLU A 121 -5.16 -3.32 -12.38
N ILE A 122 -3.99 -2.88 -11.89
CA ILE A 122 -3.62 -2.95 -10.47
C ILE A 122 -4.42 -1.94 -9.66
N ILE A 123 -4.63 -0.75 -10.21
CA ILE A 123 -5.45 0.30 -9.59
C ILE A 123 -6.68 0.59 -10.43
N LYS A 124 -7.70 1.15 -9.74
CA LYS A 124 -8.91 1.67 -10.37
C LYS A 124 -9.19 3.08 -9.86
N GLY A 125 -9.84 3.88 -10.71
CA GLY A 125 -10.40 5.17 -10.32
C GLY A 125 -11.76 5.02 -9.66
N TYR A 126 -12.35 6.16 -9.38
CA TYR A 126 -13.73 6.33 -8.94
C TYR A 126 -14.62 6.70 -10.14
N ASP A 127 -15.92 6.86 -9.86
CA ASP A 127 -16.85 7.39 -10.83
C ASP A 127 -16.40 8.75 -11.39
N ASN A 128 -16.92 9.12 -12.57
CA ASN A 128 -16.55 10.35 -13.29
C ASN A 128 -15.07 10.43 -13.71
N ASN A 129 -14.44 9.28 -13.93
CA ASN A 129 -13.06 9.20 -14.41
C ASN A 129 -12.03 9.92 -13.52
N MET A 130 -12.21 9.85 -12.20
CA MET A 130 -11.35 10.48 -11.20
C MET A 130 -10.53 9.43 -10.46
N TYR A 131 -9.25 9.73 -10.21
CA TYR A 131 -8.37 8.88 -9.37
C TYR A 131 -8.31 9.36 -7.93
N LYS A 132 -8.48 10.65 -7.70
CA LYS A 132 -8.33 11.33 -6.39
C LYS A 132 -6.93 11.14 -5.79
N PRO A 133 -5.86 11.60 -6.48
CA PRO A 133 -4.46 11.31 -6.11
C PRO A 133 -4.08 11.76 -4.70
N ASN A 134 -4.60 12.90 -4.25
CA ASN A 134 -4.29 13.47 -2.94
C ASN A 134 -5.18 12.95 -1.79
N LYS A 135 -6.17 12.10 -2.09
CA LYS A 135 -7.00 11.48 -1.05
C LYS A 135 -6.20 10.41 -0.31
N PRO A 136 -6.26 10.32 1.03
CA PRO A 136 -5.73 9.18 1.76
C PRO A 136 -6.36 7.87 1.29
N ILE A 137 -5.53 6.82 1.13
CA ILE A 137 -6.01 5.49 0.75
C ILE A 137 -6.59 4.76 1.95
N THR A 138 -7.63 3.94 1.73
CA THR A 138 -8.20 3.10 2.79
C THR A 138 -7.46 1.76 2.91
N ARG A 139 -7.63 1.08 4.04
CA ARG A 139 -7.05 -0.25 4.28
C ARG A 139 -7.53 -1.27 3.24
N ALA A 140 -8.81 -1.25 2.89
CA ALA A 140 -9.38 -2.13 1.85
C ALA A 140 -8.79 -1.85 0.46
N GLU A 141 -8.65 -0.59 0.08
CA GLU A 141 -8.00 -0.20 -1.18
C GLU A 141 -6.54 -0.65 -1.21
N ALA A 142 -5.79 -0.44 -0.11
CA ALA A 142 -4.38 -0.81 -0.01
C ALA A 142 -4.17 -2.32 -0.18
N VAL A 143 -4.93 -3.17 0.54
CA VAL A 143 -4.77 -4.64 0.41
C VAL A 143 -5.13 -5.13 -0.98
N THR A 144 -6.16 -4.55 -1.62
CA THR A 144 -6.54 -4.89 -2.98
C THR A 144 -5.42 -4.62 -3.97
N ILE A 145 -4.78 -3.47 -3.85
CA ILE A 145 -3.66 -3.06 -4.71
C ILE A 145 -2.42 -3.92 -4.44
N ILE A 146 -2.07 -4.15 -3.17
CA ILE A 146 -0.93 -5.02 -2.81
C ILE A 146 -1.11 -6.42 -3.38
N ASN A 147 -2.27 -7.06 -3.17
CA ASN A 147 -2.53 -8.41 -3.66
C ASN A 147 -2.34 -8.53 -5.17
N LYS A 148 -2.84 -7.56 -5.93
CA LYS A 148 -2.65 -7.50 -7.38
C LYS A 148 -1.18 -7.31 -7.75
N ALA A 149 -0.48 -6.38 -7.10
CA ALA A 149 0.92 -6.08 -7.37
C ALA A 149 1.86 -7.26 -7.11
N VAL A 150 1.54 -8.12 -6.12
CA VAL A 150 2.34 -9.31 -5.79
C VAL A 150 1.75 -10.59 -6.37
N SER A 151 0.71 -10.53 -7.19
CA SER A 151 -0.01 -11.67 -7.78
C SER A 151 -0.45 -12.70 -6.73
N ARG A 152 -0.98 -12.21 -5.61
CA ARG A 152 -1.34 -13.06 -4.48
C ARG A 152 -2.61 -13.86 -4.77
N ASN A 153 -2.47 -15.17 -4.82
CA ASN A 153 -3.59 -16.08 -4.97
C ASN A 153 -4.21 -16.45 -3.63
N CYS A 154 -5.54 -16.56 -3.60
CA CYS A 154 -6.27 -17.07 -2.44
C CYS A 154 -6.11 -18.59 -2.34
N LYS A 155 -5.91 -19.10 -1.11
CA LYS A 155 -6.21 -20.50 -0.80
C LYS A 155 -7.68 -20.60 -0.44
N SER A 156 -8.39 -21.59 -0.97
CA SER A 156 -9.85 -21.76 -0.88
C SER A 156 -10.44 -21.88 0.53
N ASP A 157 -9.60 -22.08 1.55
CA ASP A 157 -10.05 -22.50 2.89
C ASP A 157 -9.74 -21.46 4.00
N ILE A 158 -9.56 -20.18 3.62
CA ILE A 158 -9.26 -19.13 4.61
C ILE A 158 -10.54 -18.79 5.38
N LYS A 159 -10.59 -19.21 6.64
CA LYS A 159 -11.66 -18.85 7.58
C LYS A 159 -11.18 -17.73 8.51
N ILE A 160 -11.35 -16.50 8.10
CA ILE A 160 -11.19 -15.34 8.97
C ILE A 160 -12.55 -14.68 9.09
N ASN A 161 -12.93 -14.35 10.31
CA ASN A 161 -14.22 -13.77 10.59
C ASN A 161 -14.02 -12.40 11.21
N PHE A 162 -13.87 -11.38 10.37
CA PHE A 162 -13.92 -10.00 10.83
C PHE A 162 -15.37 -9.56 10.98
N THR A 163 -15.70 -9.00 12.13
CA THR A 163 -17.08 -8.62 12.49
C THR A 163 -17.61 -7.48 11.63
N ASP A 164 -16.74 -6.68 11.05
CA ASP A 164 -17.01 -5.49 10.23
C ASP A 164 -16.82 -5.69 8.71
N VAL A 165 -16.54 -6.92 8.27
CA VAL A 165 -16.35 -7.23 6.84
C VAL A 165 -17.36 -8.29 6.40
N GLN A 166 -18.47 -7.84 5.85
CA GLN A 166 -19.50 -8.73 5.29
C GLN A 166 -19.03 -9.37 3.99
N LYS A 167 -19.55 -10.57 3.67
CA LYS A 167 -19.25 -11.27 2.41
C LYS A 167 -19.62 -10.46 1.16
N THR A 168 -20.57 -9.54 1.27
CA THR A 168 -20.97 -8.60 0.22
C THR A 168 -20.04 -7.41 0.04
N HIS A 169 -19.06 -7.23 0.93
CA HIS A 169 -18.11 -6.13 0.82
C HIS A 169 -17.23 -6.32 -0.42
N TRP A 170 -17.08 -5.27 -1.23
CA TRP A 170 -16.38 -5.30 -2.52
C TRP A 170 -14.94 -5.84 -2.46
N SER A 171 -14.27 -5.70 -1.32
CA SER A 171 -12.89 -6.19 -1.10
C SER A 171 -12.83 -7.40 -0.16
N TYR A 172 -13.95 -8.09 0.10
CA TYR A 172 -14.01 -9.22 1.04
C TYR A 172 -12.91 -10.26 0.74
N ASP A 173 -12.87 -10.77 -0.48
CA ASP A 173 -11.88 -11.77 -0.88
C ASP A 173 -10.44 -11.25 -0.78
N GLU A 174 -10.22 -9.99 -1.13
CA GLU A 174 -8.89 -9.38 -1.04
C GLU A 174 -8.43 -9.21 0.41
N ILE A 175 -9.34 -8.89 1.33
CA ILE A 175 -9.04 -8.84 2.76
C ILE A 175 -8.70 -10.24 3.29
N LEU A 176 -9.45 -11.27 2.90
CA LEU A 176 -9.14 -12.65 3.28
C LEU A 176 -7.77 -13.10 2.76
N LYS A 177 -7.44 -12.79 1.51
CA LYS A 177 -6.10 -13.06 0.95
C LYS A 177 -4.99 -12.39 1.74
N ALA A 178 -5.20 -11.16 2.17
CA ALA A 178 -4.20 -10.36 2.88
C ALA A 178 -3.96 -10.84 4.30
N ALA A 179 -5.04 -11.19 5.03
CA ALA A 179 -5.04 -11.55 6.44
C ALA A 179 -5.00 -13.07 6.67
N GLY A 180 -5.20 -13.89 5.66
CA GLY A 180 -5.22 -15.34 5.75
C GLY A 180 -3.85 -15.99 5.91
N LYS A 181 -3.84 -17.13 6.61
CA LYS A 181 -2.64 -17.98 6.82
C LYS A 181 -2.48 -18.98 5.68
#